data_69d6885291c0f1b6bf62b3665d55cde0
#
_entry.id   69d6885291c0f1b6bf62b3665d55cde0
#
_cell.length_a   1.000
_cell.length_b   1.000
_cell.length_c   1.000
_cell.angle_alpha   90.00
_cell.angle_beta   90.00
_cell.angle_gamma   90.00
#
_symmetry.space_group_name_H-M   'P 1'
#
loop_
_entity.id
_entity.type
_entity.pdbx_description
1 polymer ?
#
loop_
_entity_poly.entity_id
_entity_poly.type
_entity_poly.pdbx_seq_one_letter_code
_entity_poly.pdbx_strand_id
1 'polypeptide(L)'
;CRLLDLMQARRVNQELKAQSLGVSVVLFLAGAGLLAVAYAMLLTRGLLRVDALFWVMIGLGSLGTLLFFRSLSGFLLRVCQSSKRLYYRNLNMFVLRQFNARINTTYRSMTVICLMLLLAIGITASSVGLNNTVEQMTAEQAPQDVELLFYPEQEGEVDLPALLAEGGFDPEAECAFSLAVPVYRTGEERAITQSMHDAIAGRWGQDAAYAFRAHHGLDVQPDGAAQGAHIDGWYFLADYAGDKYAAEARFQEALSTLDTLGVYGCTTRIGTWMEVMGTKVLVLFIGLYLGVVFL
;
A
#
# COMPACT_ATOMS: atom_id res chain seq x y z
N CYS A 1 -35.94 28.09 50.15
CA CYS A 1 -34.63 28.75 49.98
C CYS A 1 -34.00 28.54 48.59
N ARG A 2 -34.52 27.66 47.73
CA ARG A 2 -33.96 27.42 46.40
C ARG A 2 -34.45 28.39 45.29
N LEU A 3 -35.56 29.08 45.49
CA LEU A 3 -36.10 30.02 44.49
C LEU A 3 -35.36 31.36 44.48
N LEU A 4 -34.81 31.80 45.60
CA LEU A 4 -34.00 33.00 45.72
C LEU A 4 -32.59 32.80 45.04
N ASP A 5 -32.03 31.59 45.12
CA ASP A 5 -30.79 31.25 44.44
C ASP A 5 -30.97 31.17 42.92
N LEU A 6 -32.17 30.80 42.43
CA LEU A 6 -32.50 30.79 41.00
C LEU A 6 -32.77 32.21 40.45
N MET A 7 -33.30 33.10 41.28
CA MET A 7 -33.50 34.52 40.90
C MET A 7 -32.22 35.34 41.03
N GLN A 8 -31.34 34.99 41.97
CA GLN A 8 -29.96 35.44 42.02
C GLN A 8 -29.04 34.54 41.22
N ALA A 9 -29.52 33.87 40.19
CA ALA A 9 -28.65 33.23 39.22
C ALA A 9 -27.71 34.31 38.69
N ARG A 10 -26.72 34.63 39.50
CA ARG A 10 -25.47 35.19 39.06
C ARG A 10 -25.16 34.38 37.85
N ARG A 11 -25.45 34.95 36.70
CA ARG A 11 -24.77 34.51 35.49
C ARG A 11 -23.29 34.60 35.86
N VAL A 12 -22.78 33.52 36.41
CA VAL A 12 -21.35 33.29 36.41
C VAL A 12 -21.07 33.31 34.93
N ASN A 13 -20.77 34.52 34.44
CA ASN A 13 -20.00 34.63 33.22
C ASN A 13 -18.82 33.76 33.54
N GLN A 14 -18.87 32.52 33.14
CA GLN A 14 -17.67 31.78 32.83
C GLN A 14 -17.04 32.62 31.72
N GLU A 15 -16.38 33.68 32.13
CA GLU A 15 -15.33 34.28 31.36
C GLU A 15 -14.40 33.12 31.12
N LEU A 16 -14.64 32.43 29.99
CA LEU A 16 -13.73 31.50 29.41
C LEU A 16 -12.42 32.27 29.45
N LYS A 17 -11.51 31.83 30.34
CA LYS A 17 -10.23 32.44 30.62
C LYS A 17 -9.58 32.63 29.27
N ALA A 18 -9.74 33.83 28.69
CA ALA A 18 -9.28 34.13 27.35
C ALA A 18 -7.75 33.95 27.42
N GLN A 19 -7.25 32.91 26.79
CA GLN A 19 -5.83 32.73 26.64
C GLN A 19 -5.28 34.06 26.12
N SER A 20 -4.19 34.54 26.70
CA SER A 20 -3.63 35.81 26.28
C SER A 20 -3.38 35.72 24.76
N LEU A 21 -3.84 36.74 24.02
CA LEU A 21 -3.79 36.75 22.55
C LEU A 21 -2.39 36.40 21.98
N GLY A 22 -1.32 36.74 22.73
CA GLY A 22 0.05 36.37 22.39
C GLY A 22 0.32 34.87 22.46
N VAL A 23 -0.18 34.19 23.49
CA VAL A 23 -0.04 32.73 23.66
C VAL A 23 -0.76 32.00 22.54
N SER A 24 -1.94 32.47 22.10
CA SER A 24 -2.67 31.85 20.99
C SER A 24 -1.90 31.93 19.67
N VAL A 25 -1.22 33.04 19.38
CA VAL A 25 -0.38 33.18 18.18
C VAL A 25 0.81 32.23 18.23
N VAL A 26 1.50 32.16 19.36
CA VAL A 26 2.66 31.24 19.54
C VAL A 26 2.21 29.79 19.41
N LEU A 27 1.08 29.40 20.03
CA LEU A 27 0.54 28.04 19.90
C LEU A 27 0.10 27.71 18.45
N PHE A 28 -0.44 28.69 17.72
CA PHE A 28 -0.77 28.53 16.33
C PHE A 28 0.46 28.26 15.46
N LEU A 29 1.51 29.06 15.62
CA LEU A 29 2.77 28.88 14.89
C LEU A 29 3.46 27.58 15.29
N ALA A 30 3.43 27.21 16.55
CA ALA A 30 3.96 25.93 17.03
C ALA A 30 3.17 24.75 16.41
N GLY A 31 1.84 24.81 16.41
CA GLY A 31 0.97 23.79 15.77
C GLY A 31 1.22 23.67 14.28
N ALA A 32 1.34 24.79 13.57
CA ALA A 32 1.66 24.81 12.14
C ALA A 32 3.06 24.26 11.87
N GLY A 33 4.05 24.58 12.71
CA GLY A 33 5.42 24.05 12.62
C GLY A 33 5.46 22.53 12.82
N LEU A 34 4.76 22.01 13.83
CA LEU A 34 4.63 20.56 14.07
C LEU A 34 3.98 19.83 12.88
N LEU A 35 2.93 20.41 12.29
CA LEU A 35 2.30 19.88 11.10
C LEU A 35 3.24 19.87 9.90
N ALA A 36 4.01 20.97 9.70
CA ALA A 36 4.98 21.05 8.62
C ALA A 36 6.08 19.99 8.75
N VAL A 37 6.58 19.76 9.98
CA VAL A 37 7.57 18.70 10.26
C VAL A 37 6.98 17.32 10.03
N ALA A 38 5.77 17.04 10.52
CA ALA A 38 5.10 15.76 10.30
C ALA A 38 4.89 15.50 8.80
N TYR A 39 4.50 16.54 8.04
CA TYR A 39 4.29 16.43 6.60
C TYR A 39 5.61 16.25 5.82
N ALA A 40 6.67 16.94 6.22
CA ALA A 40 8.00 16.76 5.65
C ALA A 40 8.53 15.33 5.89
N MET A 41 8.32 14.78 7.10
CA MET A 41 8.66 13.38 7.40
C MET A 41 7.86 12.41 6.53
N LEU A 42 6.57 12.69 6.29
CA LEU A 42 5.70 11.89 5.44
C LEU A 42 6.21 11.87 3.99
N LEU A 43 6.58 13.02 3.44
CA LEU A 43 7.09 13.13 2.06
C LEU A 43 8.45 12.46 1.85
N THR A 44 9.32 12.50 2.84
CA THR A 44 10.68 11.94 2.72
C THR A 44 10.74 10.44 2.96
N ARG A 45 9.84 9.88 3.78
CA ARG A 45 9.87 8.46 4.17
C ARG A 45 8.74 7.62 3.59
N GLY A 46 7.66 8.24 3.13
CA GLY A 46 6.44 7.54 2.72
C GLY A 46 5.67 6.90 3.89
N LEU A 47 4.53 6.31 3.61
CA LEU A 47 3.64 5.66 4.60
C LEU A 47 3.90 4.16 4.79
N LEU A 48 4.69 3.52 3.92
CA LEU A 48 4.80 2.06 3.85
C LEU A 48 5.72 1.44 4.91
N ARG A 49 6.54 2.23 5.60
CA ARG A 49 7.42 1.72 6.67
C ARG A 49 6.81 1.98 8.04
N VAL A 50 6.33 0.91 8.68
CA VAL A 50 5.78 0.96 10.05
C VAL A 50 6.88 0.77 11.07
N ASP A 51 7.69 1.82 11.26
CA ASP A 51 8.77 1.88 12.25
C ASP A 51 8.35 2.71 13.48
N ALA A 52 9.19 2.74 14.51
CA ALA A 52 8.98 3.60 15.67
C ALA A 52 8.77 5.08 15.28
N LEU A 53 9.45 5.56 14.22
CA LEU A 53 9.31 6.91 13.69
C LEU A 53 7.93 7.16 13.03
N PHE A 54 7.26 6.12 12.51
CA PHE A 54 5.88 6.21 12.02
C PHE A 54 4.91 6.64 13.14
N TRP A 55 5.03 6.05 14.31
CA TRP A 55 4.22 6.43 15.48
C TRP A 55 4.52 7.84 15.98
N VAL A 56 5.80 8.26 15.91
CA VAL A 56 6.20 9.64 16.23
C VAL A 56 5.56 10.63 15.23
N MET A 57 5.57 10.32 13.95
CA MET A 57 4.95 11.15 12.90
C MET A 57 3.44 11.32 13.12
N ILE A 58 2.72 10.23 13.43
CA ILE A 58 1.29 10.27 13.75
C ILE A 58 1.04 11.11 15.03
N GLY A 59 1.86 10.91 16.06
CA GLY A 59 1.78 11.69 17.30
C GLY A 59 2.00 13.19 17.08
N LEU A 60 3.03 13.55 16.32
CA LEU A 60 3.33 14.94 15.96
C LEU A 60 2.20 15.56 15.12
N GLY A 61 1.69 14.84 14.12
CA GLY A 61 0.56 15.29 13.30
C GLY A 61 -0.70 15.50 14.12
N SER A 62 -1.04 14.56 15.00
CA SER A 62 -2.22 14.64 15.86
C SER A 62 -2.12 15.78 16.87
N LEU A 63 -0.97 15.93 17.53
CA LEU A 63 -0.70 17.01 18.46
C LEU A 63 -0.70 18.37 17.75
N GLY A 64 -0.07 18.46 16.59
CA GLY A 64 -0.04 19.66 15.76
C GLY A 64 -1.44 20.10 15.36
N THR A 65 -2.29 19.17 14.89
CA THR A 65 -3.69 19.43 14.53
C THR A 65 -4.50 19.93 15.74
N LEU A 66 -4.34 19.31 16.90
CA LEU A 66 -5.03 19.73 18.12
C LEU A 66 -4.60 21.14 18.57
N LEU A 67 -3.31 21.44 18.57
CA LEU A 67 -2.79 22.77 18.90
C LEU A 67 -3.25 23.83 17.90
N PHE A 68 -3.27 23.48 16.61
CA PHE A 68 -3.75 24.34 15.53
C PHE A 68 -5.20 24.76 15.75
N PHE A 69 -6.13 23.83 15.94
CA PHE A 69 -7.53 24.15 16.17
C PHE A 69 -7.76 24.86 17.50
N ARG A 70 -7.03 24.49 18.55
CA ARG A 70 -7.12 25.17 19.87
C ARG A 70 -6.70 26.62 19.80
N SER A 71 -5.70 26.95 19.02
CA SER A 71 -5.15 28.30 18.89
C SER A 71 -5.82 29.14 17.81
N LEU A 72 -6.51 28.48 16.87
CA LEU A 72 -7.12 29.11 15.68
C LEU A 72 -8.05 30.27 16.04
N SER A 73 -8.87 30.12 17.07
CA SER A 73 -9.82 31.15 17.51
C SER A 73 -9.12 32.43 17.98
N GLY A 74 -8.07 32.29 18.79
CA GLY A 74 -7.29 33.42 19.29
C GLY A 74 -6.42 34.07 18.18
N PHE A 75 -5.90 33.25 17.25
CA PHE A 75 -5.14 33.73 16.10
C PHE A 75 -6.03 34.56 15.16
N LEU A 76 -7.22 34.04 14.78
CA LEU A 76 -8.18 34.76 13.94
C LEU A 76 -8.61 36.09 14.55
N LEU A 77 -8.88 36.11 15.88
CA LEU A 77 -9.22 37.31 16.57
C LEU A 77 -8.07 38.35 16.46
N ARG A 78 -6.82 37.94 16.62
CA ARG A 78 -5.66 38.82 16.50
C ARG A 78 -5.50 39.39 15.10
N VAL A 79 -5.63 38.53 14.06
CA VAL A 79 -5.56 38.97 12.66
C VAL A 79 -6.64 40.00 12.33
N CYS A 80 -7.87 39.74 12.78
CA CYS A 80 -8.96 40.67 12.55
C CYS A 80 -8.82 41.98 13.34
N GLN A 81 -8.28 41.94 14.56
CA GLN A 81 -7.99 43.14 15.37
C GLN A 81 -6.82 43.96 14.80
N SER A 82 -5.87 43.33 14.14
CA SER A 82 -4.76 44.01 13.47
C SER A 82 -5.24 44.96 12.36
N SER A 83 -6.38 44.62 11.72
CA SER A 83 -7.00 45.47 10.69
C SER A 83 -8.21 46.18 11.28
N LYS A 84 -8.02 47.38 11.81
CA LYS A 84 -9.12 48.24 12.39
C LYS A 84 -10.28 48.40 11.45
N ARG A 85 -10.02 48.48 10.13
CA ARG A 85 -11.01 48.69 9.06
C ARG A 85 -11.92 47.44 8.89
N LEU A 86 -11.38 46.23 9.11
CA LEU A 86 -12.10 44.96 9.01
C LEU A 86 -12.91 44.67 10.31
N TYR A 87 -12.29 44.97 11.46
CA TYR A 87 -12.86 44.68 12.77
C TYR A 87 -14.11 45.51 13.07
N TYR A 88 -14.10 46.83 12.75
CA TYR A 88 -15.22 47.75 13.02
C TYR A 88 -16.22 47.87 11.86
N ARG A 89 -16.08 47.09 10.79
CA ARG A 89 -16.98 47.14 9.64
C ARG A 89 -18.20 46.25 9.90
N ASN A 90 -19.41 46.88 9.99
CA ASN A 90 -20.68 46.20 10.17
C ASN A 90 -20.73 45.29 11.44
N LEU A 91 -21.33 44.10 11.30
CA LEU A 91 -21.52 43.08 12.33
C LEU A 91 -20.31 42.17 12.57
N ASN A 92 -19.15 42.44 11.95
CA ASN A 92 -17.99 41.57 11.99
C ASN A 92 -17.51 41.30 13.43
N MET A 93 -17.55 42.26 14.31
CA MET A 93 -17.19 42.11 15.72
C MET A 93 -18.11 41.11 16.44
N PHE A 94 -19.40 41.10 16.16
CA PHE A 94 -20.34 40.16 16.73
C PHE A 94 -20.17 38.75 16.20
N VAL A 95 -20.04 38.63 14.88
CA VAL A 95 -19.77 37.33 14.19
C VAL A 95 -18.46 36.69 14.70
N LEU A 96 -17.41 37.49 14.80
CA LEU A 96 -16.11 37.00 15.31
C LEU A 96 -16.21 36.52 16.76
N ARG A 97 -16.98 37.20 17.59
CA ARG A 97 -17.17 36.83 18.99
C ARG A 97 -17.96 35.53 19.14
N GLN A 98 -18.99 35.32 18.30
CA GLN A 98 -19.75 34.07 18.25
C GLN A 98 -18.87 32.93 17.73
N PHE A 99 -18.11 33.18 16.65
CA PHE A 99 -17.20 32.22 16.04
C PHE A 99 -16.12 31.76 17.02
N ASN A 100 -15.50 32.70 17.74
CA ASN A 100 -14.54 32.42 18.79
C ASN A 100 -15.08 31.53 19.91
N ALA A 101 -16.27 31.84 20.41
CA ALA A 101 -16.95 31.05 21.44
C ALA A 101 -17.25 29.63 20.95
N ARG A 102 -17.67 29.48 19.69
CA ARG A 102 -18.00 28.19 19.09
C ARG A 102 -16.74 27.33 18.86
N ILE A 103 -15.68 27.88 18.29
CA ILE A 103 -14.43 27.14 18.07
C ILE A 103 -13.80 26.71 19.40
N ASN A 104 -13.77 27.59 20.40
CA ASN A 104 -13.15 27.29 21.70
C ASN A 104 -13.86 26.17 22.46
N THR A 105 -15.13 25.91 22.18
CA THR A 105 -15.87 24.78 22.77
C THR A 105 -15.78 23.51 21.93
N THR A 106 -15.61 23.63 20.62
CA THR A 106 -15.74 22.51 19.66
C THR A 106 -14.38 22.07 19.07
N TYR A 107 -13.25 22.69 19.48
CA TYR A 107 -11.93 22.40 18.89
C TYR A 107 -11.56 20.92 18.95
N ARG A 108 -11.97 20.19 20.01
CA ARG A 108 -11.71 18.75 20.16
C ARG A 108 -12.43 17.95 19.07
N SER A 109 -13.73 18.22 18.88
CA SER A 109 -14.52 17.55 17.82
C SER A 109 -13.98 17.89 16.44
N MET A 110 -13.63 19.15 16.18
CA MET A 110 -13.00 19.56 14.92
C MET A 110 -11.67 18.83 14.67
N THR A 111 -10.85 18.67 15.71
CA THR A 111 -9.59 17.92 15.61
C THR A 111 -9.84 16.47 15.23
N VAL A 112 -10.77 15.79 15.92
CA VAL A 112 -11.10 14.39 15.65
C VAL A 112 -11.63 14.23 14.24
N ILE A 113 -12.58 15.05 13.82
CA ILE A 113 -13.13 15.00 12.45
C ILE A 113 -12.04 15.23 11.41
N CYS A 114 -11.17 16.23 11.61
CA CYS A 114 -10.06 16.51 10.69
C CYS A 114 -9.10 15.33 10.59
N LEU A 115 -8.75 14.69 11.70
CA LEU A 115 -7.86 13.52 11.71
C LEU A 115 -8.53 12.31 11.03
N MET A 116 -9.83 12.10 11.23
CA MET A 116 -10.55 11.00 10.57
C MET A 116 -10.67 11.21 9.07
N LEU A 117 -10.95 12.45 8.62
CA LEU A 117 -10.95 12.79 7.20
C LEU A 117 -9.57 12.62 6.57
N LEU A 118 -8.51 13.08 7.26
CA LEU A 118 -7.14 12.90 6.79
C LEU A 118 -6.78 11.42 6.66
N LEU A 119 -7.19 10.60 7.63
CA LEU A 119 -6.99 9.16 7.60
C LEU A 119 -7.76 8.52 6.44
N ALA A 120 -9.02 8.87 6.23
CA ALA A 120 -9.83 8.37 5.12
C ALA A 120 -9.22 8.72 3.76
N ILE A 121 -8.82 9.98 3.56
CA ILE A 121 -8.15 10.44 2.32
C ILE A 121 -6.80 9.74 2.15
N GLY A 122 -6.01 9.61 3.24
CA GLY A 122 -4.72 8.94 3.22
C GLY A 122 -4.83 7.47 2.83
N ILE A 123 -5.77 6.72 3.39
CA ILE A 123 -6.03 5.32 3.03
C ILE A 123 -6.43 5.21 1.56
N THR A 124 -7.35 6.07 1.10
CA THR A 124 -7.81 6.05 -0.30
C THR A 124 -6.66 6.37 -1.27
N ALA A 125 -5.87 7.40 -0.99
CA ALA A 125 -4.71 7.77 -1.81
C ALA A 125 -3.64 6.67 -1.82
N SER A 126 -3.37 6.05 -0.66
CA SER A 126 -2.42 4.94 -0.55
C SER A 126 -2.90 3.71 -1.32
N SER A 127 -4.20 3.42 -1.32
CA SER A 127 -4.77 2.30 -2.09
C SER A 127 -4.57 2.47 -3.60
N VAL A 128 -4.73 3.70 -4.12
CA VAL A 128 -4.46 4.00 -5.55
C VAL A 128 -2.96 3.92 -5.85
N GLY A 129 -2.12 4.48 -4.99
CA GLY A 129 -0.66 4.42 -5.15
C GLY A 129 -0.12 3.00 -5.12
N LEU A 130 -0.62 2.16 -4.23
CA LEU A 130 -0.23 0.75 -4.13
C LEU A 130 -0.58 -0.02 -5.40
N ASN A 131 -1.75 0.24 -6.01
CA ASN A 131 -2.12 -0.40 -7.28
C ASN A 131 -1.09 -0.15 -8.39
N ASN A 132 -0.72 1.11 -8.58
CA ASN A 132 0.24 1.47 -9.63
C ASN A 132 1.63 0.87 -9.36
N THR A 133 2.04 0.85 -8.09
CA THR A 133 3.33 0.25 -7.70
C THR A 133 3.33 -1.26 -7.91
N VAL A 134 2.25 -1.96 -7.56
CA VAL A 134 2.15 -3.41 -7.74
C VAL A 134 2.08 -3.76 -9.22
N GLU A 135 1.33 -3.04 -10.04
CA GLU A 135 1.30 -3.25 -11.50
C GLU A 135 2.70 -3.10 -12.11
N GLN A 136 3.46 -2.07 -11.71
CA GLN A 136 4.83 -1.89 -12.18
C GLN A 136 5.76 -3.00 -11.69
N MET A 137 5.73 -3.34 -10.39
CA MET A 137 6.56 -4.40 -9.82
C MET A 137 6.25 -5.76 -10.47
N THR A 138 4.96 -6.08 -10.68
CA THR A 138 4.56 -7.33 -11.32
C THR A 138 5.03 -7.38 -12.79
N ALA A 139 4.94 -6.26 -13.51
CA ALA A 139 5.41 -6.19 -14.88
C ALA A 139 6.94 -6.32 -15.00
N GLU A 140 7.69 -5.83 -14.02
CA GLU A 140 9.16 -5.86 -14.00
C GLU A 140 9.73 -7.19 -13.46
N GLN A 141 9.10 -7.77 -12.42
CA GLN A 141 9.61 -8.96 -11.71
C GLN A 141 9.04 -10.28 -12.23
N ALA A 142 7.80 -10.28 -12.73
CA ALA A 142 7.12 -11.44 -13.30
C ALA A 142 6.46 -11.05 -14.63
N PRO A 143 7.22 -10.89 -15.71
CA PRO A 143 6.68 -10.54 -17.02
C PRO A 143 5.85 -11.66 -17.64
N GLN A 144 6.07 -12.91 -17.22
CA GLN A 144 5.31 -14.10 -17.61
C GLN A 144 3.95 -14.17 -16.90
N ASP A 145 2.96 -14.81 -17.54
CA ASP A 145 1.66 -15.03 -16.92
C ASP A 145 1.69 -16.15 -15.86
N VAL A 146 2.57 -17.17 -16.09
CA VAL A 146 2.76 -18.33 -15.20
C VAL A 146 4.22 -18.55 -14.92
N GLU A 147 4.53 -18.81 -13.65
CA GLU A 147 5.79 -19.36 -13.17
C GLU A 147 5.49 -20.51 -12.23
N LEU A 148 5.82 -21.72 -12.65
CA LEU A 148 5.67 -22.94 -11.86
C LEU A 148 7.06 -23.54 -11.62
N LEU A 149 7.41 -23.77 -10.36
CA LEU A 149 8.57 -24.54 -9.95
C LEU A 149 8.10 -25.92 -9.52
N PHE A 150 8.71 -26.97 -10.06
CA PHE A 150 8.38 -28.36 -9.76
C PHE A 150 9.62 -29.17 -9.39
N TYR A 151 9.54 -29.86 -8.27
CA TYR A 151 10.56 -30.81 -7.78
C TYR A 151 9.96 -32.21 -7.80
N PRO A 152 10.35 -33.09 -8.75
CA PRO A 152 9.84 -34.45 -8.79
C PRO A 152 10.36 -35.28 -7.61
N GLU A 153 9.52 -36.16 -7.06
CA GLU A 153 9.94 -37.10 -6.00
C GLU A 153 10.84 -38.23 -6.54
N GLN A 154 10.67 -38.56 -7.81
CA GLN A 154 11.46 -39.63 -8.47
C GLN A 154 12.52 -39.00 -9.37
N GLU A 155 13.73 -39.52 -9.28
CA GLU A 155 14.81 -39.11 -10.20
C GLU A 155 14.48 -39.60 -11.61
N GLY A 156 14.44 -38.67 -12.57
CA GLY A 156 14.18 -38.96 -13.97
C GLY A 156 13.95 -37.69 -14.77
N GLU A 157 13.98 -37.88 -16.09
CA GLU A 157 13.58 -36.82 -17.01
C GLU A 157 12.05 -36.66 -16.96
N VAL A 158 11.57 -35.50 -16.50
CA VAL A 158 10.16 -35.19 -16.39
C VAL A 158 9.75 -34.31 -17.55
N ASP A 159 8.77 -34.74 -18.31
CA ASP A 159 8.10 -33.90 -19.31
C ASP A 159 6.99 -33.14 -18.65
N LEU A 160 7.33 -32.01 -18.06
CA LEU A 160 6.38 -31.15 -17.31
C LEU A 160 5.20 -30.66 -18.18
N PRO A 161 5.40 -30.23 -19.45
CA PRO A 161 4.31 -29.94 -20.37
C PRO A 161 3.34 -31.11 -20.56
N ALA A 162 3.83 -32.32 -20.72
CA ALA A 162 3.00 -33.53 -20.91
C ALA A 162 2.19 -33.83 -19.62
N LEU A 163 2.78 -33.67 -18.43
CA LEU A 163 2.08 -33.85 -17.16
C LEU A 163 0.93 -32.84 -16.96
N LEU A 164 1.17 -31.58 -17.36
CA LEU A 164 0.12 -30.56 -17.32
C LEU A 164 -1.02 -30.88 -18.30
N ALA A 165 -0.69 -31.43 -19.49
CA ALA A 165 -1.69 -31.84 -20.47
C ALA A 165 -2.55 -33.02 -19.94
N GLU A 166 -1.95 -33.99 -19.25
CA GLU A 166 -2.68 -35.05 -18.56
C GLU A 166 -3.61 -34.51 -17.47
N GLY A 167 -3.23 -33.43 -16.81
CA GLY A 167 -4.04 -32.69 -15.83
C GLY A 167 -5.16 -31.84 -16.44
N GLY A 168 -5.24 -31.76 -17.77
CA GLY A 168 -6.28 -31.01 -18.48
C GLY A 168 -5.88 -29.60 -18.94
N PHE A 169 -4.60 -29.24 -18.81
CA PHE A 169 -4.06 -28.00 -19.33
C PHE A 169 -3.04 -28.30 -20.43
N ASP A 170 -3.40 -28.06 -21.68
CA ASP A 170 -2.52 -28.26 -22.83
C ASP A 170 -1.70 -26.99 -23.12
N PRO A 171 -0.38 -26.99 -22.82
CA PRO A 171 0.46 -25.82 -23.04
C PRO A 171 0.56 -25.38 -24.51
N GLU A 172 0.44 -26.29 -25.46
CA GLU A 172 0.51 -25.98 -26.90
C GLU A 172 -0.75 -25.24 -27.38
N ALA A 173 -1.92 -25.61 -26.83
CA ALA A 173 -3.18 -25.01 -27.21
C ALA A 173 -3.53 -23.73 -26.42
N GLU A 174 -3.10 -23.66 -25.15
CA GLU A 174 -3.52 -22.62 -24.22
C GLU A 174 -2.50 -21.50 -23.98
N CYS A 175 -1.24 -21.72 -24.36
CA CYS A 175 -0.18 -20.72 -24.22
C CYS A 175 0.22 -20.13 -25.58
N ALA A 176 0.41 -18.81 -25.59
CA ALA A 176 1.07 -18.14 -26.72
C ALA A 176 2.56 -18.42 -26.76
N PHE A 177 3.13 -18.74 -25.59
CA PHE A 177 4.50 -19.19 -25.42
C PHE A 177 4.60 -19.99 -24.13
N SER A 178 5.35 -21.10 -24.17
CA SER A 178 5.69 -21.88 -22.99
C SER A 178 7.14 -22.35 -23.06
N LEU A 179 7.81 -22.42 -21.91
CA LEU A 179 9.19 -22.83 -21.79
C LEU A 179 9.36 -23.66 -20.51
N ALA A 180 9.83 -24.90 -20.66
CA ALA A 180 10.25 -25.73 -19.53
C ALA A 180 11.77 -25.59 -19.36
N VAL A 181 12.19 -25.11 -18.19
CA VAL A 181 13.60 -24.82 -17.89
C VAL A 181 14.09 -25.80 -16.83
N PRO A 182 14.96 -26.78 -17.21
CA PRO A 182 15.57 -27.67 -16.24
C PRO A 182 16.60 -26.91 -15.41
N VAL A 183 16.59 -27.19 -14.09
CA VAL A 183 17.56 -26.67 -13.14
C VAL A 183 18.55 -27.77 -12.80
N TYR A 184 19.79 -27.51 -13.05
CA TYR A 184 20.90 -28.44 -12.81
C TYR A 184 21.56 -28.13 -11.47
N ARG A 185 21.92 -29.18 -10.74
CA ARG A 185 22.72 -29.07 -9.52
C ARG A 185 24.17 -29.37 -9.80
N THR A 186 25.06 -28.42 -9.53
CA THR A 186 26.50 -28.56 -9.63
C THR A 186 27.11 -28.29 -8.25
N GLY A 187 27.32 -29.35 -7.49
CA GLY A 187 27.73 -29.21 -6.07
C GLY A 187 26.64 -28.63 -5.21
N GLU A 188 26.89 -27.46 -4.60
CA GLU A 188 25.90 -26.73 -3.79
C GLU A 188 25.13 -25.66 -4.59
N GLU A 189 25.55 -25.37 -5.82
CA GLU A 189 24.99 -24.33 -6.68
C GLU A 189 23.94 -24.90 -7.63
N ARG A 190 22.89 -24.10 -7.86
CA ARG A 190 21.83 -24.39 -8.82
C ARG A 190 22.03 -23.52 -10.05
N ALA A 191 21.90 -24.11 -11.23
CA ALA A 191 22.17 -23.39 -12.47
C ALA A 191 21.19 -23.78 -13.58
N ILE A 192 21.03 -22.88 -14.53
CA ILE A 192 20.38 -23.11 -15.83
C ILE A 192 21.43 -23.02 -16.95
N THR A 193 21.11 -23.54 -18.11
CA THR A 193 22.00 -23.42 -19.27
C THR A 193 21.93 -22.03 -19.89
N GLN A 194 22.99 -21.67 -20.64
CA GLN A 194 23.05 -20.41 -21.38
C GLN A 194 21.89 -20.31 -22.38
N SER A 195 21.60 -21.41 -23.09
CA SER A 195 20.48 -21.44 -24.05
C SER A 195 19.13 -21.19 -23.42
N MET A 196 18.89 -21.66 -22.18
CA MET A 196 17.66 -21.38 -21.45
C MET A 196 17.59 -19.92 -20.98
N HIS A 197 18.70 -19.39 -20.46
CA HIS A 197 18.80 -17.97 -20.15
C HIS A 197 18.49 -17.08 -21.37
N ASP A 198 19.08 -17.42 -22.53
CA ASP A 198 18.88 -16.65 -23.75
C ASP A 198 17.44 -16.79 -24.30
N ALA A 199 16.79 -17.95 -24.11
CA ALA A 199 15.38 -18.14 -24.44
C ALA A 199 14.46 -17.25 -23.58
N ILE A 200 14.71 -17.18 -22.27
CA ILE A 200 13.99 -16.27 -21.34
C ILE A 200 14.22 -14.81 -21.76
N ALA A 201 15.47 -14.43 -22.00
CA ALA A 201 15.83 -13.09 -22.42
C ALA A 201 15.23 -12.71 -23.78
N GLY A 202 15.16 -13.64 -24.70
CA GLY A 202 14.55 -13.43 -26.01
C GLY A 202 13.07 -13.20 -25.98
N ARG A 203 12.35 -13.81 -25.01
CA ARG A 203 10.91 -13.67 -24.87
C ARG A 203 10.52 -12.45 -24.01
N TRP A 204 11.12 -12.33 -22.82
CA TRP A 204 10.70 -11.33 -21.80
C TRP A 204 11.74 -10.21 -21.58
N GLY A 205 12.89 -10.26 -22.24
CA GLY A 205 13.95 -9.26 -22.14
C GLY A 205 15.08 -9.65 -21.18
N GLN A 206 16.23 -9.00 -21.33
CA GLN A 206 17.43 -9.27 -20.53
C GLN A 206 17.23 -8.98 -19.04
N ASP A 207 16.50 -7.91 -18.72
CA ASP A 207 16.22 -7.54 -17.32
C ASP A 207 15.34 -8.59 -16.63
N ALA A 208 14.38 -9.18 -17.35
CA ALA A 208 13.53 -10.26 -16.85
C ALA A 208 14.33 -11.55 -16.61
N ALA A 209 15.21 -11.92 -17.53
CA ALA A 209 16.08 -13.09 -17.37
C ALA A 209 17.06 -12.92 -16.19
N TYR A 210 17.58 -11.71 -16.00
CA TYR A 210 18.42 -11.39 -14.85
C TYR A 210 17.63 -11.44 -13.54
N ALA A 211 16.43 -10.83 -13.50
CA ALA A 211 15.55 -10.83 -12.33
C ALA A 211 15.15 -12.26 -11.94
N PHE A 212 14.77 -13.10 -12.90
CA PHE A 212 14.44 -14.51 -12.69
C PHE A 212 15.60 -15.26 -12.02
N ARG A 213 16.81 -15.15 -12.56
CA ARG A 213 18.00 -15.78 -11.98
C ARG A 213 18.27 -15.30 -10.56
N ALA A 214 18.27 -13.98 -10.36
CA ALA A 214 18.56 -13.37 -9.06
C ALA A 214 17.53 -13.78 -8.00
N HIS A 215 16.25 -13.85 -8.38
CA HIS A 215 15.17 -14.23 -7.50
C HIS A 215 15.29 -15.68 -7.00
N HIS A 216 15.68 -16.58 -7.91
CA HIS A 216 15.78 -18.01 -7.62
C HIS A 216 17.19 -18.50 -7.24
N GLY A 217 18.16 -17.59 -7.19
CA GLY A 217 19.55 -17.93 -6.86
C GLY A 217 20.16 -18.90 -7.86
N LEU A 218 19.93 -18.66 -9.17
CA LEU A 218 20.39 -19.53 -10.25
C LEU A 218 21.62 -18.93 -10.95
N ASP A 219 22.64 -19.73 -11.14
CA ASP A 219 23.76 -19.40 -12.01
C ASP A 219 23.51 -19.80 -13.47
N VAL A 220 24.30 -19.26 -14.38
CA VAL A 220 24.25 -19.64 -15.79
C VAL A 220 25.53 -20.42 -16.15
N GLN A 221 25.33 -21.59 -16.70
CA GLN A 221 26.42 -22.44 -17.16
C GLN A 221 26.37 -22.67 -18.69
N PRO A 222 27.50 -22.88 -19.34
CA PRO A 222 27.52 -23.28 -20.75
C PRO A 222 26.70 -24.56 -20.96
N ASP A 223 26.02 -24.68 -22.11
CA ASP A 223 25.16 -25.84 -22.42
C ASP A 223 25.91 -27.21 -22.32
N GLY A 224 27.20 -27.24 -22.62
CA GLY A 224 28.01 -28.46 -22.47
C GLY A 224 28.26 -28.87 -21.01
N ALA A 225 28.17 -27.98 -20.04
CA ALA A 225 28.37 -28.28 -18.62
C ALA A 225 27.17 -29.01 -18.00
N ALA A 226 26.01 -28.91 -18.64
CA ALA A 226 24.78 -29.59 -18.20
C ALA A 226 24.75 -31.09 -18.59
N GLN A 227 25.64 -31.54 -19.45
CA GLN A 227 25.67 -32.95 -19.89
C GLN A 227 26.09 -33.87 -18.75
N GLY A 228 25.15 -34.70 -18.29
CA GLY A 228 25.32 -35.61 -17.15
C GLY A 228 25.19 -34.98 -15.76
N ALA A 229 24.83 -33.72 -15.67
CA ALA A 229 24.49 -33.10 -14.40
C ALA A 229 23.10 -33.57 -13.91
N HIS A 230 22.95 -33.69 -12.60
CA HIS A 230 21.64 -34.03 -11.98
C HIS A 230 20.66 -32.90 -12.14
N ILE A 231 19.44 -33.19 -12.61
CA ILE A 231 18.35 -32.24 -12.68
C ILE A 231 17.68 -32.17 -11.29
N ASP A 232 17.76 -31.01 -10.65
CA ASP A 232 17.22 -30.74 -9.31
C ASP A 232 15.72 -30.42 -9.35
N GLY A 233 15.28 -29.83 -10.43
CA GLY A 233 13.88 -29.42 -10.61
C GLY A 233 13.63 -28.74 -11.95
N TRP A 234 12.44 -28.27 -12.14
CA TRP A 234 12.00 -27.66 -13.39
C TRP A 234 11.27 -26.36 -13.12
N TYR A 235 11.53 -25.34 -13.93
CA TYR A 235 10.63 -24.19 -14.04
C TYR A 235 9.80 -24.32 -15.32
N PHE A 236 8.51 -24.04 -15.21
CA PHE A 236 7.63 -23.86 -16.34
C PHE A 236 7.20 -22.39 -16.37
N LEU A 237 7.59 -21.71 -17.45
CA LEU A 237 7.29 -20.29 -17.69
C LEU A 237 6.37 -20.22 -18.90
N ALA A 238 5.25 -19.49 -18.76
CA ALA A 238 4.29 -19.40 -19.87
C ALA A 238 3.57 -18.06 -19.91
N ASP A 239 3.14 -17.70 -21.12
CA ASP A 239 2.20 -16.63 -21.40
C ASP A 239 0.92 -17.24 -21.99
N TYR A 240 -0.23 -16.97 -21.41
CA TYR A 240 -1.52 -17.48 -21.90
C TYR A 240 -1.89 -16.91 -23.27
N ALA A 241 -2.54 -17.74 -24.09
CA ALA A 241 -3.24 -17.34 -25.30
C ALA A 241 -4.73 -17.11 -25.02
N GLY A 242 -5.34 -16.13 -25.67
CA GLY A 242 -6.78 -15.93 -25.62
C GLY A 242 -7.31 -15.47 -24.24
N ASP A 243 -8.32 -16.18 -23.71
CA ASP A 243 -8.95 -15.88 -22.42
C ASP A 243 -8.07 -16.34 -21.26
N LYS A 244 -7.31 -15.41 -20.70
CA LYS A 244 -6.37 -15.68 -19.61
C LYS A 244 -7.03 -16.22 -18.34
N TYR A 245 -8.27 -15.80 -18.03
CA TYR A 245 -8.97 -16.28 -16.83
C TYR A 245 -9.42 -17.73 -16.97
N ALA A 246 -9.87 -18.10 -18.15
CA ALA A 246 -10.26 -19.48 -18.44
C ALA A 246 -9.03 -20.40 -18.47
N ALA A 247 -7.92 -19.96 -19.05
CA ALA A 247 -6.66 -20.70 -19.06
C ALA A 247 -6.10 -20.87 -17.65
N GLU A 248 -6.10 -19.81 -16.84
CA GLU A 248 -5.70 -19.85 -15.42
C GLU A 248 -6.51 -20.88 -14.63
N ALA A 249 -7.83 -20.90 -14.78
CA ALA A 249 -8.69 -21.85 -14.08
C ALA A 249 -8.31 -23.30 -14.40
N ARG A 250 -8.09 -23.63 -15.70
CA ARG A 250 -7.66 -24.98 -16.12
C ARG A 250 -6.24 -25.31 -15.64
N PHE A 251 -5.34 -24.33 -15.66
CA PHE A 251 -4.00 -24.50 -15.14
C PHE A 251 -3.99 -24.82 -13.65
N GLN A 252 -4.79 -24.11 -12.86
CA GLN A 252 -4.94 -24.37 -11.41
C GLN A 252 -5.55 -25.77 -11.13
N GLU A 253 -6.46 -26.23 -11.97
CA GLU A 253 -7.01 -27.59 -11.88
C GLU A 253 -5.95 -28.64 -12.20
N ALA A 254 -5.13 -28.41 -13.24
CA ALA A 254 -4.04 -29.30 -13.64
C ALA A 254 -2.94 -29.41 -12.56
N LEU A 255 -2.70 -28.36 -11.74
CA LEU A 255 -1.74 -28.41 -10.64
C LEU A 255 -2.07 -29.52 -9.63
N SER A 256 -3.33 -29.87 -9.45
CA SER A 256 -3.74 -30.95 -8.54
C SER A 256 -3.16 -32.32 -8.90
N THR A 257 -2.84 -32.54 -10.18
CA THR A 257 -2.16 -33.77 -10.65
C THR A 257 -0.71 -33.82 -10.22
N LEU A 258 -0.05 -32.68 -10.07
CA LEU A 258 1.35 -32.60 -9.65
C LEU A 258 1.52 -32.89 -8.15
N ASP A 259 0.49 -32.70 -7.32
CA ASP A 259 0.53 -32.99 -5.87
C ASP A 259 0.94 -34.42 -5.55
N THR A 260 0.68 -35.37 -6.45
CA THR A 260 1.01 -36.79 -6.26
C THR A 260 2.38 -37.16 -6.80
N LEU A 261 3.04 -36.27 -7.55
CA LEU A 261 4.27 -36.55 -8.28
C LEU A 261 5.48 -35.82 -7.73
N GLY A 262 5.27 -34.81 -6.90
CA GLY A 262 6.35 -34.02 -6.34
C GLY A 262 5.87 -32.79 -5.59
N VAL A 263 6.83 -31.95 -5.21
CA VAL A 263 6.57 -30.66 -4.55
C VAL A 263 6.61 -29.55 -5.58
N TYR A 264 5.63 -28.67 -5.58
CA TYR A 264 5.63 -27.53 -6.47
C TYR A 264 5.38 -26.19 -5.75
N GLY A 265 5.84 -25.13 -6.38
CA GLY A 265 5.51 -23.75 -6.04
C GLY A 265 5.02 -23.03 -7.31
N CYS A 266 3.89 -22.37 -7.21
CA CYS A 266 3.30 -21.69 -8.36
C CYS A 266 3.02 -20.23 -8.04
N THR A 267 3.41 -19.36 -8.97
CA THR A 267 3.07 -17.93 -8.95
C THR A 267 2.48 -17.58 -10.31
N THR A 268 1.26 -17.07 -10.32
CA THR A 268 0.64 -16.57 -11.54
C THR A 268 0.37 -15.09 -11.45
N ARG A 269 0.42 -14.39 -12.57
CA ARG A 269 0.10 -12.95 -12.61
C ARG A 269 -1.33 -12.68 -12.17
N ILE A 270 -2.29 -13.54 -12.56
CA ILE A 270 -3.70 -13.42 -12.17
C ILE A 270 -3.86 -13.70 -10.68
N GLY A 271 -3.21 -14.73 -10.14
CA GLY A 271 -3.25 -15.07 -8.72
C GLY A 271 -2.73 -13.93 -7.85
N THR A 272 -1.54 -13.42 -8.17
CA THR A 272 -0.94 -12.26 -7.49
C THR A 272 -1.83 -11.03 -7.59
N TRP A 273 -2.41 -10.76 -8.76
CA TRP A 273 -3.33 -9.65 -8.95
C TRP A 273 -4.60 -9.79 -8.09
N MET A 274 -5.19 -10.99 -8.03
CA MET A 274 -6.38 -11.25 -7.21
C MET A 274 -6.10 -11.07 -5.71
N GLU A 275 -4.97 -11.55 -5.22
CA GLU A 275 -4.55 -11.42 -3.82
C GLU A 275 -4.38 -9.94 -3.42
N VAL A 276 -3.69 -9.17 -4.26
CA VAL A 276 -3.49 -7.73 -4.04
C VAL A 276 -4.81 -6.97 -4.15
N MET A 277 -5.67 -7.32 -5.12
CA MET A 277 -6.97 -6.68 -5.30
C MET A 277 -7.90 -6.93 -4.12
N GLY A 278 -7.93 -8.14 -3.56
CA GLY A 278 -8.71 -8.45 -2.36
C GLY A 278 -8.36 -7.52 -1.21
N THR A 279 -7.07 -7.38 -0.91
CA THR A 279 -6.57 -6.48 0.13
C THR A 279 -6.88 -5.01 -0.17
N LYS A 280 -6.70 -4.57 -1.42
CA LYS A 280 -6.98 -3.21 -1.87
C LYS A 280 -8.44 -2.82 -1.71
N VAL A 281 -9.37 -3.67 -2.15
CA VAL A 281 -10.81 -3.44 -2.04
C VAL A 281 -11.22 -3.31 -0.59
N LEU A 282 -10.70 -4.16 0.29
CA LEU A 282 -10.97 -4.11 1.73
C LEU A 282 -10.49 -2.78 2.34
N VAL A 283 -9.26 -2.36 2.04
CA VAL A 283 -8.67 -1.11 2.55
C VAL A 283 -9.45 0.10 2.03
N LEU A 284 -9.78 0.11 0.74
CA LEU A 284 -10.56 1.20 0.12
C LEU A 284 -11.97 1.29 0.72
N PHE A 285 -12.63 0.15 0.96
CA PHE A 285 -13.95 0.10 1.59
C PHE A 285 -13.91 0.67 3.02
N ILE A 286 -12.91 0.28 3.82
CA ILE A 286 -12.72 0.83 5.17
C ILE A 286 -12.51 2.34 5.11
N GLY A 287 -11.66 2.83 4.19
CA GLY A 287 -11.40 4.26 4.03
C GLY A 287 -12.65 5.06 3.64
N LEU A 288 -13.41 4.55 2.66
CA LEU A 288 -14.68 5.18 2.25
C LEU A 288 -15.73 5.16 3.38
N TYR A 289 -15.87 4.02 4.07
CA TYR A 289 -16.81 3.89 5.18
C TYR A 289 -16.49 4.90 6.30
N LEU A 290 -15.22 4.98 6.71
CA LEU A 290 -14.79 5.97 7.68
C LEU A 290 -15.04 7.40 7.19
N GLY A 291 -14.74 7.69 5.93
CA GLY A 291 -15.02 8.99 5.32
C GLY A 291 -16.49 9.37 5.39
N VAL A 292 -17.39 8.46 5.03
CA VAL A 292 -18.86 8.70 5.07
C VAL A 292 -19.39 8.83 6.49
N VAL A 293 -18.91 8.02 7.44
CA VAL A 293 -19.37 8.07 8.85
C VAL A 293 -18.96 9.36 9.54
N PHE A 294 -17.81 9.94 9.17
CA PHE A 294 -17.27 11.16 9.81
C PHE A 294 -17.54 12.45 9.03
N LEU A 295 -18.17 12.39 7.88
CA LEU A 295 -18.63 13.54 7.10
C LEU A 295 -20.03 13.97 7.54
#